data_55c9f2810484e69a9c45cd473eb028ef
#
_entry.id   55c9f2810484e69a9c45cd473eb028ef
#
_cell.length_a   1.000
_cell.length_b   1.000
_cell.length_c   1.000
_cell.angle_alpha   90.00
_cell.angle_beta   90.00
_cell.angle_gamma   90.00
#
_symmetry.space_group_name_H-M   'P 1'
#
loop_
_entity.id
_entity.type
_entity.pdbx_description
1 polymer ?
#
loop_
_entity_poly.entity_id
_entity_poly.type
_entity_poly.pdbx_seq_one_letter_code
_entity_poly.pdbx_strand_id
1 'polypeptide(L)'
;ICPRVTDAAVVIGPAAWKFNWSRNDYDQLAGALAAGHIIECGAQATGGNYSFFKEVPSFKDIGYPIAEINQDGSFIITKHPNTGGLVSVGTVTAQLLYEIGSPAYINPDVVSHFDTLKIEQEAEDRVFVSGCRGSSPPKDHKVCINLTGGFRNGTELLLTGLDIEEKAKLITETIFDSVGGKDQFDRVDIQLHRTDKENPESNEQAQAFLRIDVMSQNPD
;
A
#
# COMPACT_ATOMS: atom_id res chain seq x y z
N ILE A 1 9.35 -22.92 -12.03
CA ILE A 1 9.42 -21.47 -11.72
C ILE A 1 8.01 -20.94 -11.88
N CYS A 2 7.43 -20.44 -10.82
CA CYS A 2 6.11 -19.83 -10.83
C CYS A 2 6.29 -18.30 -10.83
N PRO A 3 5.68 -17.58 -11.78
CA PRO A 3 5.64 -16.13 -11.72
C PRO A 3 4.70 -15.67 -10.63
N ARG A 4 4.73 -14.39 -10.33
CA ARG A 4 3.77 -13.72 -9.50
C ARG A 4 2.39 -13.69 -10.18
N VAL A 5 1.38 -14.32 -9.56
CA VAL A 5 0.00 -14.40 -10.10
C VAL A 5 -0.94 -13.52 -9.28
N THR A 6 -1.00 -13.76 -7.97
CA THR A 6 -1.75 -12.96 -7.00
C THR A 6 -1.12 -13.15 -5.63
N ASP A 7 -0.83 -12.08 -4.95
CA ASP A 7 -0.07 -12.10 -3.69
C ASP A 7 -0.89 -12.75 -2.57
N ALA A 8 -2.19 -12.45 -2.51
CA ALA A 8 -3.10 -13.02 -1.52
C ALA A 8 -3.23 -14.56 -1.60
N ALA A 9 -2.89 -15.18 -2.73
CA ALA A 9 -3.04 -16.63 -2.92
C ALA A 9 -1.93 -17.48 -2.25
N VAL A 10 -0.95 -16.86 -1.61
CA VAL A 10 0.21 -17.58 -0.99
C VAL A 10 -0.20 -18.64 0.03
N VAL A 11 -1.37 -18.51 0.65
CA VAL A 11 -1.89 -19.45 1.66
C VAL A 11 -2.77 -20.55 1.05
N ILE A 12 -3.44 -20.29 -0.07
CA ILE A 12 -4.44 -21.21 -0.66
C ILE A 12 -3.84 -22.59 -0.95
N GLY A 13 -2.73 -22.65 -1.66
CA GLY A 13 -2.10 -23.92 -2.04
C GLY A 13 -1.71 -24.79 -0.85
N PRO A 14 -0.92 -24.28 0.11
CA PRO A 14 -0.55 -25.01 1.31
C PRO A 14 -1.76 -25.46 2.16
N ALA A 15 -2.77 -24.61 2.34
CA ALA A 15 -3.96 -24.95 3.11
C ALA A 15 -4.80 -26.04 2.42
N ALA A 16 -5.08 -25.86 1.12
CA ALA A 16 -5.83 -26.85 0.34
C ALA A 16 -5.14 -28.22 0.34
N TRP A 17 -3.81 -28.25 0.20
CA TRP A 17 -3.05 -29.49 0.31
C TRP A 17 -3.13 -30.10 1.72
N LYS A 18 -2.95 -29.29 2.75
CA LYS A 18 -2.97 -29.75 4.15
C LYS A 18 -4.30 -30.35 4.56
N PHE A 19 -5.40 -29.72 4.16
CA PHE A 19 -6.76 -30.08 4.58
C PHE A 19 -7.52 -30.88 3.52
N ASN A 20 -6.89 -31.19 2.39
CA ASN A 20 -7.47 -31.90 1.25
C ASN A 20 -8.76 -31.23 0.72
N TRP A 21 -8.73 -29.90 0.63
CA TRP A 21 -9.84 -29.16 0.03
C TRP A 21 -9.95 -29.37 -1.48
N SER A 22 -11.17 -29.45 -1.95
CA SER A 22 -11.43 -29.45 -3.38
C SER A 22 -11.35 -28.02 -3.97
N ARG A 23 -11.27 -27.93 -5.29
CA ARG A 23 -11.30 -26.63 -5.99
C ARG A 23 -12.64 -25.91 -5.89
N ASN A 24 -13.67 -26.55 -5.37
CA ASN A 24 -15.02 -26.02 -5.22
C ASN A 24 -15.38 -25.72 -3.75
N ASP A 25 -14.45 -25.93 -2.82
CA ASP A 25 -14.63 -25.60 -1.41
C ASP A 25 -14.40 -24.08 -1.23
N TYR A 26 -15.28 -23.30 -1.88
CA TYR A 26 -15.07 -21.86 -2.06
C TYR A 26 -14.99 -21.08 -0.74
N ASP A 27 -15.74 -21.47 0.29
CA ASP A 27 -15.70 -20.77 1.58
C ASP A 27 -14.33 -20.97 2.27
N GLN A 28 -13.77 -22.18 2.21
CA GLN A 28 -12.45 -22.50 2.76
C GLN A 28 -11.34 -21.79 1.97
N LEU A 29 -11.43 -21.83 0.63
CA LEU A 29 -10.49 -21.13 -0.26
C LEU A 29 -10.53 -19.62 -0.03
N ALA A 30 -11.71 -19.06 0.18
CA ALA A 30 -11.90 -17.62 0.45
C ALA A 30 -11.30 -17.23 1.81
N GLY A 31 -11.43 -18.06 2.83
CA GLY A 31 -10.78 -17.84 4.12
C GLY A 31 -9.26 -17.86 3.99
N ALA A 32 -8.70 -18.86 3.30
CA ALA A 32 -7.27 -18.92 3.04
C ALA A 32 -6.76 -17.73 2.21
N LEU A 33 -7.54 -17.25 1.24
CA LEU A 33 -7.21 -16.04 0.50
C LEU A 33 -7.19 -14.81 1.39
N ALA A 34 -8.19 -14.64 2.26
CA ALA A 34 -8.24 -13.54 3.21
C ALA A 34 -7.03 -13.55 4.16
N ALA A 35 -6.64 -14.73 4.66
CA ALA A 35 -5.44 -14.89 5.46
C ALA A 35 -4.17 -14.49 4.67
N GLY A 36 -4.06 -14.93 3.42
CA GLY A 36 -2.96 -14.59 2.54
C GLY A 36 -2.87 -13.09 2.29
N HIS A 37 -4.00 -12.43 2.03
CA HIS A 37 -4.07 -10.98 1.86
C HIS A 37 -3.60 -10.21 3.11
N ILE A 38 -3.86 -10.73 4.30
CA ILE A 38 -3.42 -10.09 5.53
C ILE A 38 -1.91 -10.22 5.72
N ILE A 39 -1.31 -11.38 5.38
CA ILE A 39 0.11 -11.63 5.70
C ILE A 39 1.09 -11.27 4.58
N GLU A 40 0.64 -11.07 3.35
CA GLU A 40 1.52 -10.89 2.18
C GLU A 40 2.41 -9.65 2.27
N CYS A 41 1.92 -8.57 2.85
CA CYS A 41 2.63 -7.28 2.92
C CYS A 41 3.50 -7.11 4.18
N GLY A 42 4.03 -8.21 4.71
CA GLY A 42 4.97 -8.20 5.83
C GLY A 42 4.41 -7.50 7.06
N ALA A 43 5.15 -6.54 7.61
CA ALA A 43 4.80 -5.88 8.87
C ALA A 43 3.58 -4.94 8.81
N GLN A 44 2.89 -4.82 7.69
CA GLN A 44 1.71 -3.94 7.60
C GLN A 44 0.61 -4.41 8.58
N ALA A 45 0.29 -5.69 8.62
CA ALA A 45 -0.74 -6.25 9.51
C ALA A 45 -0.34 -6.27 10.99
N THR A 46 0.94 -6.08 11.29
CA THR A 46 1.45 -5.93 12.66
C THR A 46 1.62 -4.47 13.08
N GLY A 47 0.98 -3.55 12.38
CA GLY A 47 0.89 -2.13 12.74
C GLY A 47 1.51 -1.17 11.73
N GLY A 48 2.29 -1.65 10.74
CA GLY A 48 2.97 -0.80 9.76
C GLY A 48 2.03 -0.03 8.82
N ASN A 49 0.78 -0.51 8.65
CA ASN A 49 -0.28 0.13 7.86
C ASN A 49 -1.43 0.68 8.74
N TYR A 50 -1.19 0.87 10.01
CA TYR A 50 -2.25 1.25 10.95
C TYR A 50 -2.27 2.75 11.23
N SER A 51 -3.39 3.41 10.89
CA SER A 51 -3.51 4.87 11.04
C SER A 51 -3.42 5.32 12.50
N PHE A 52 -3.84 4.49 13.45
CA PHE A 52 -3.70 4.75 14.88
C PHE A 52 -2.35 4.28 15.43
N PHE A 53 -1.28 4.64 14.76
CA PHE A 53 0.07 4.17 15.04
C PHE A 53 0.54 4.36 16.50
N LYS A 54 -0.07 5.30 17.24
CA LYS A 54 0.23 5.53 18.66
C LYS A 54 -0.22 4.39 19.59
N GLU A 55 -1.11 3.52 19.10
CA GLU A 55 -1.54 2.32 19.82
C GLU A 55 -0.53 1.19 19.70
N VAL A 56 0.39 1.27 18.72
CA VAL A 56 1.44 0.26 18.51
C VAL A 56 2.54 0.45 19.56
N PRO A 57 2.79 -0.54 20.42
CA PRO A 57 3.72 -0.37 21.55
C PRO A 57 5.16 -0.08 21.13
N SER A 58 5.61 -0.65 20.01
CA SER A 58 6.95 -0.43 19.47
C SER A 58 7.01 -0.77 17.99
N PHE A 59 7.67 0.08 17.21
CA PHE A 59 8.03 -0.21 15.82
C PHE A 59 9.43 -0.82 15.68
N LYS A 60 10.14 -0.98 16.79
CA LYS A 60 11.41 -1.70 16.81
C LYS A 60 11.12 -3.20 16.75
N ASP A 61 11.77 -3.91 15.83
CA ASP A 61 11.58 -5.34 15.60
C ASP A 61 10.09 -5.71 15.49
N ILE A 62 9.35 -4.96 14.67
CA ILE A 62 7.88 -5.00 14.57
C ILE A 62 7.33 -6.42 14.34
N GLY A 63 8.11 -7.32 13.75
CA GLY A 63 7.71 -8.67 13.42
C GLY A 63 6.75 -8.75 12.24
N TYR A 64 6.67 -9.92 11.63
CA TYR A 64 5.71 -10.21 10.57
C TYR A 64 4.52 -10.98 11.11
N PRO A 65 3.33 -10.83 10.49
CA PRO A 65 2.16 -11.57 10.89
C PRO A 65 2.30 -13.06 10.56
N ILE A 66 1.63 -13.87 11.34
CA ILE A 66 1.51 -15.31 11.17
C ILE A 66 0.02 -15.62 11.03
N ALA A 67 -0.35 -16.45 10.06
CA ALA A 67 -1.71 -16.96 9.92
C ALA A 67 -1.75 -18.44 10.34
N GLU A 68 -2.58 -18.75 11.32
CA GLU A 68 -2.89 -20.12 11.76
C GLU A 68 -4.22 -20.52 11.14
N ILE A 69 -4.19 -21.44 10.15
CA ILE A 69 -5.36 -21.79 9.35
C ILE A 69 -6.06 -23.03 9.90
N ASN A 70 -7.38 -22.98 10.00
CA ASN A 70 -8.24 -24.08 10.38
C ASN A 70 -8.84 -24.80 9.17
N GLN A 71 -9.30 -26.03 9.36
CA GLN A 71 -9.88 -26.87 8.30
C GLN A 71 -11.14 -26.28 7.67
N ASP A 72 -11.90 -25.48 8.40
CA ASP A 72 -13.12 -24.82 7.93
C ASP A 72 -12.87 -23.50 7.18
N GLY A 73 -11.59 -23.10 7.01
CA GLY A 73 -11.19 -21.85 6.38
C GLY A 73 -11.15 -20.65 7.32
N SER A 74 -11.55 -20.79 8.58
CA SER A 74 -11.28 -19.77 9.60
C SER A 74 -9.80 -19.73 9.95
N PHE A 75 -9.34 -18.64 10.52
CA PHE A 75 -7.91 -18.49 10.84
C PHE A 75 -7.67 -17.53 11.99
N ILE A 76 -6.49 -17.59 12.56
CA ILE A 76 -5.99 -16.63 13.55
C ILE A 76 -4.82 -15.87 12.94
N ILE A 77 -4.83 -14.56 13.11
CA ILE A 77 -3.65 -13.73 12.85
C ILE A 77 -2.96 -13.45 14.17
N THR A 78 -1.66 -13.69 14.18
CA THR A 78 -0.78 -13.46 15.33
C THR A 78 0.61 -13.02 14.86
N LYS A 79 1.57 -12.92 15.76
CA LYS A 79 2.97 -12.61 15.49
C LYS A 79 3.90 -13.40 16.40
N HIS A 80 5.21 -13.38 16.15
CA HIS A 80 6.17 -13.99 17.05
C HIS A 80 6.18 -13.29 18.42
N PRO A 81 6.29 -14.06 19.52
CA PRO A 81 6.42 -13.47 20.84
C PRO A 81 7.71 -12.63 20.96
N ASN A 82 7.69 -11.65 21.83
CA ASN A 82 8.82 -10.74 22.09
C ASN A 82 9.24 -9.87 20.90
N THR A 83 8.41 -9.72 19.88
CA THR A 83 8.57 -8.73 18.82
C THR A 83 7.78 -7.46 19.13
N GLY A 84 8.15 -6.33 18.54
CA GLY A 84 7.31 -5.13 18.52
C GLY A 84 6.03 -5.34 17.71
N GLY A 85 5.38 -4.26 17.35
CA GLY A 85 4.13 -4.32 16.60
C GLY A 85 2.91 -4.60 17.47
N LEU A 86 1.76 -4.71 16.82
CA LEU A 86 0.45 -4.96 17.42
C LEU A 86 -0.40 -5.78 16.46
N VAL A 87 -0.99 -6.88 16.92
CA VAL A 87 -2.04 -7.57 16.18
C VAL A 87 -3.37 -7.38 16.91
N SER A 88 -4.21 -6.57 16.30
CA SER A 88 -5.54 -6.22 16.82
C SER A 88 -6.59 -6.28 15.72
N VAL A 89 -7.86 -6.26 16.11
CA VAL A 89 -8.98 -6.11 15.15
C VAL A 89 -8.72 -4.92 14.23
N GLY A 90 -8.19 -3.81 14.76
CA GLY A 90 -7.89 -2.61 13.98
C GLY A 90 -6.79 -2.82 12.94
N THR A 91 -5.64 -3.44 13.31
CA THR A 91 -4.53 -3.68 12.38
C THR A 91 -4.90 -4.70 11.30
N VAL A 92 -5.64 -5.74 11.65
CA VAL A 92 -6.15 -6.76 10.71
C VAL A 92 -7.16 -6.15 9.75
N THR A 93 -8.10 -5.33 10.26
CA THR A 93 -9.08 -4.62 9.41
C THR A 93 -8.40 -3.64 8.45
N ALA A 94 -7.41 -2.89 8.93
CA ALA A 94 -6.66 -1.96 8.07
C ALA A 94 -6.00 -2.69 6.90
N GLN A 95 -5.45 -3.88 7.14
CA GLN A 95 -4.85 -4.68 6.07
C GLN A 95 -5.89 -5.33 5.15
N LEU A 96 -7.03 -5.78 5.66
CA LEU A 96 -8.11 -6.30 4.82
C LEU A 96 -8.67 -5.26 3.83
N LEU A 97 -8.65 -3.98 4.21
CA LEU A 97 -9.11 -2.89 3.35
C LEU A 97 -8.03 -2.37 2.38
N TYR A 98 -6.80 -2.83 2.54
CA TYR A 98 -5.67 -2.42 1.71
C TYR A 98 -5.78 -3.00 0.30
N GLU A 99 -5.57 -2.17 -0.73
CA GLU A 99 -5.54 -2.55 -2.16
C GLU A 99 -6.79 -3.25 -2.71
N ILE A 100 -7.91 -3.29 -2.00
CA ILE A 100 -9.15 -3.84 -2.52
C ILE A 100 -10.07 -2.74 -3.06
N GLY A 101 -10.74 -3.01 -4.19
CA GLY A 101 -11.70 -2.07 -4.78
C GLY A 101 -13.15 -2.38 -4.39
N SER A 102 -13.49 -3.66 -4.30
CA SER A 102 -14.83 -4.16 -3.96
C SER A 102 -14.73 -5.18 -2.85
N PRO A 103 -15.74 -5.29 -1.96
CA PRO A 103 -15.83 -6.36 -0.97
C PRO A 103 -15.78 -7.76 -1.58
N ALA A 104 -16.27 -7.93 -2.80
CA ALA A 104 -16.09 -9.14 -3.60
C ALA A 104 -14.69 -9.12 -4.23
N TYR A 105 -13.70 -9.62 -3.50
CA TYR A 105 -12.31 -9.63 -3.91
C TYR A 105 -12.03 -10.75 -4.90
N ILE A 106 -11.86 -10.38 -6.16
CA ILE A 106 -11.72 -11.32 -7.29
C ILE A 106 -10.29 -11.84 -7.38
N ASN A 107 -10.14 -13.16 -7.34
CA ASN A 107 -8.88 -13.85 -7.53
C ASN A 107 -9.04 -15.05 -8.47
N PRO A 108 -7.95 -15.64 -9.00
CA PRO A 108 -8.02 -16.73 -9.96
C PRO A 108 -8.66 -18.03 -9.44
N ASP A 109 -8.57 -18.28 -8.13
CA ASP A 109 -9.06 -19.53 -7.52
C ASP A 109 -10.46 -19.36 -6.91
N VAL A 110 -10.79 -18.16 -6.44
CA VAL A 110 -12.01 -17.87 -5.71
C VAL A 110 -12.31 -16.37 -5.71
N VAL A 111 -13.57 -15.99 -5.66
CA VAL A 111 -14.00 -14.65 -5.26
C VAL A 111 -14.31 -14.68 -3.77
N SER A 112 -13.56 -13.92 -2.98
CA SER A 112 -13.74 -13.86 -1.52
C SER A 112 -14.59 -12.65 -1.15
N HIS A 113 -15.67 -12.87 -0.40
CA HIS A 113 -16.60 -11.82 0.02
C HIS A 113 -16.18 -11.28 1.40
N PHE A 114 -15.35 -10.25 1.42
CA PHE A 114 -14.75 -9.70 2.67
C PHE A 114 -15.79 -9.03 3.57
N ASP A 115 -16.92 -8.62 3.04
CA ASP A 115 -18.07 -8.10 3.81
C ASP A 115 -18.79 -9.17 4.66
N THR A 116 -18.46 -10.44 4.48
CA THR A 116 -19.00 -11.53 5.30
C THR A 116 -18.12 -11.91 6.48
N LEU A 117 -16.88 -11.39 6.53
CA LEU A 117 -15.91 -11.69 7.57
C LEU A 117 -16.37 -11.23 8.95
N LYS A 118 -16.10 -12.07 9.95
CA LYS A 118 -16.18 -11.73 11.36
C LYS A 118 -14.77 -11.71 11.93
N ILE A 119 -14.42 -10.63 12.62
CA ILE A 119 -13.09 -10.37 13.14
C ILE A 119 -13.22 -10.12 14.63
N GLU A 120 -12.60 -10.95 15.43
CA GLU A 120 -12.74 -10.93 16.89
C GLU A 120 -11.37 -11.01 17.56
N GLN A 121 -11.14 -10.18 18.58
CA GLN A 121 -9.93 -10.28 19.39
C GLN A 121 -10.06 -11.48 20.32
N GLU A 122 -9.24 -12.51 20.12
CA GLU A 122 -9.25 -13.72 20.93
C GLU A 122 -8.37 -13.55 22.19
N ALA A 123 -7.20 -12.95 22.02
CA ALA A 123 -6.23 -12.67 23.09
C ALA A 123 -5.31 -11.53 22.64
N GLU A 124 -4.36 -11.15 23.49
CA GLU A 124 -3.30 -10.20 23.10
C GLU A 124 -2.54 -10.71 21.89
N ASP A 125 -2.40 -9.88 20.86
CA ASP A 125 -1.79 -10.20 19.57
C ASP A 125 -2.34 -11.47 18.89
N ARG A 126 -3.62 -11.78 19.13
CA ARG A 126 -4.33 -12.90 18.49
C ARG A 126 -5.71 -12.46 18.06
N VAL A 127 -5.95 -12.45 16.76
CA VAL A 127 -7.23 -12.07 16.16
C VAL A 127 -7.80 -13.25 15.40
N PHE A 128 -8.98 -13.72 15.81
CA PHE A 128 -9.71 -14.76 15.12
C PHE A 128 -10.55 -14.16 14.00
N VAL A 129 -10.47 -14.76 12.81
CA VAL A 129 -11.19 -14.35 11.61
C VAL A 129 -11.95 -15.52 11.04
N SER A 130 -13.24 -15.34 10.78
CA SER A 130 -14.14 -16.41 10.32
C SER A 130 -15.24 -15.91 9.39
N GLY A 131 -15.98 -16.85 8.82
CA GLY A 131 -17.21 -16.57 8.07
C GLY A 131 -16.98 -16.01 6.66
N CYS A 132 -15.77 -16.04 6.12
CA CYS A 132 -15.51 -15.63 4.76
C CYS A 132 -16.31 -16.51 3.78
N ARG A 133 -17.21 -15.92 3.01
CA ARG A 133 -17.91 -16.62 1.95
C ARG A 133 -17.11 -16.54 0.66
N GLY A 134 -17.12 -17.65 -0.06
CA GLY A 134 -16.51 -17.77 -1.36
C GLY A 134 -17.51 -18.03 -2.47
N SER A 135 -17.20 -17.58 -3.67
CA SER A 135 -17.91 -17.96 -4.89
C SER A 135 -16.92 -18.34 -5.98
N SER A 136 -17.42 -18.99 -7.03
CA SER A 136 -16.56 -19.44 -8.14
C SER A 136 -15.79 -18.27 -8.74
N PRO A 137 -14.54 -18.49 -9.15
CA PRO A 137 -13.75 -17.47 -9.84
C PRO A 137 -14.42 -17.09 -11.17
N PRO A 138 -14.12 -15.90 -11.71
CA PRO A 138 -14.59 -15.51 -13.05
C PRO A 138 -13.99 -16.44 -14.13
N LYS A 139 -14.65 -16.51 -15.26
CA LYS A 139 -14.15 -17.26 -16.43
C LYS A 139 -12.93 -16.59 -17.06
N ASP A 140 -12.85 -15.28 -16.93
CA ASP A 140 -11.78 -14.47 -17.51
C ASP A 140 -10.63 -14.30 -16.50
N HIS A 141 -9.42 -14.27 -17.01
CA HIS A 141 -8.23 -14.04 -16.20
C HIS A 141 -7.95 -12.54 -16.04
N LYS A 142 -7.53 -12.15 -14.85
CA LYS A 142 -6.95 -10.81 -14.63
C LYS A 142 -5.59 -10.73 -15.33
N VAL A 143 -5.43 -9.75 -16.22
CA VAL A 143 -4.18 -9.47 -16.90
C VAL A 143 -3.66 -8.11 -16.45
N CYS A 144 -2.44 -8.09 -15.94
CA CYS A 144 -1.72 -6.85 -15.69
C CYS A 144 -1.08 -6.35 -16.98
N ILE A 145 -1.50 -5.17 -17.44
CA ILE A 145 -0.99 -4.56 -18.66
C ILE A 145 -0.24 -3.28 -18.25
N ASN A 146 1.05 -3.23 -18.56
CA ASN A 146 1.85 -2.04 -18.41
C ASN A 146 1.92 -1.29 -19.75
N LEU A 147 1.52 -0.04 -19.71
CA LEU A 147 1.58 0.86 -20.87
C LEU A 147 2.64 1.93 -20.61
N THR A 148 3.37 2.30 -21.67
CA THR A 148 4.25 3.47 -21.60
C THR A 148 3.38 4.72 -21.56
N GLY A 149 3.46 5.48 -20.47
CA GLY A 149 2.71 6.73 -20.26
C GLY A 149 3.50 7.99 -20.65
N GLY A 150 4.64 7.84 -21.31
CA GLY A 150 5.57 8.91 -21.59
C GLY A 150 6.76 8.95 -20.63
N PHE A 151 7.46 10.06 -20.64
CA PHE A 151 8.64 10.32 -19.82
C PHE A 151 8.33 11.39 -18.78
N ARG A 152 8.89 11.23 -17.59
CA ARG A 152 8.80 12.19 -16.51
C ARG A 152 10.19 12.62 -16.09
N ASN A 153 10.38 13.92 -15.91
CA ASN A 153 11.57 14.49 -15.33
C ASN A 153 11.18 15.52 -14.26
N GLY A 154 12.04 15.76 -13.30
CA GLY A 154 11.77 16.73 -12.26
C GLY A 154 13.04 17.19 -11.57
N THR A 155 12.97 18.36 -10.97
CA THR A 155 14.04 18.93 -10.17
C THR A 155 13.47 19.58 -8.92
N GLU A 156 14.29 19.63 -7.88
CA GLU A 156 14.01 20.36 -6.66
C GLU A 156 15.16 21.32 -6.39
N LEU A 157 14.82 22.59 -6.19
CA LEU A 157 15.77 23.67 -5.99
C LEU A 157 15.58 24.28 -4.60
N LEU A 158 16.66 24.39 -3.86
CA LEU A 158 16.69 25.08 -2.57
C LEU A 158 16.81 26.60 -2.83
N LEU A 159 15.82 27.35 -2.39
CA LEU A 159 15.82 28.80 -2.37
C LEU A 159 16.18 29.29 -0.97
N THR A 160 17.00 30.31 -0.88
CA THR A 160 17.42 30.87 0.41
C THR A 160 17.35 32.39 0.43
N GLY A 161 17.22 32.95 1.62
CA GLY A 161 17.18 34.39 1.85
C GLY A 161 15.79 35.00 1.65
N LEU A 162 15.74 36.31 1.39
CA LEU A 162 14.50 37.05 1.19
C LEU A 162 13.94 36.86 -0.23
N ASP A 163 12.73 37.35 -0.47
CA ASP A 163 12.07 37.41 -1.79
C ASP A 163 11.94 36.02 -2.44
N ILE A 164 11.53 35.04 -1.65
CA ILE A 164 11.41 33.63 -2.09
C ILE A 164 10.46 33.47 -3.28
N GLU A 165 9.33 34.17 -3.29
CA GLU A 165 8.34 34.07 -4.37
C GLU A 165 8.86 34.65 -5.68
N GLU A 166 9.53 35.79 -5.62
CA GLU A 166 10.16 36.43 -6.77
C GLU A 166 11.28 35.58 -7.34
N LYS A 167 12.09 34.97 -6.45
CA LYS A 167 13.13 34.01 -6.86
C LYS A 167 12.53 32.78 -7.53
N ALA A 168 11.49 32.19 -6.94
CA ALA A 168 10.80 31.02 -7.52
C ALA A 168 10.22 31.35 -8.90
N LYS A 169 9.62 32.53 -9.06
CA LYS A 169 9.09 33.00 -10.33
C LYS A 169 10.20 33.17 -11.36
N LEU A 170 11.26 33.89 -11.00
CA LEU A 170 12.41 34.17 -11.90
C LEU A 170 13.05 32.86 -12.37
N ILE A 171 13.30 31.92 -11.45
CA ILE A 171 13.92 30.63 -11.79
C ILE A 171 13.00 29.81 -12.69
N THR A 172 11.71 29.76 -12.39
CA THR A 172 10.73 29.05 -13.20
C THR A 172 10.68 29.60 -14.63
N GLU A 173 10.59 30.91 -14.78
CA GLU A 173 10.58 31.56 -16.08
C GLU A 173 11.88 31.27 -16.84
N THR A 174 13.04 31.43 -16.19
CA THR A 174 14.36 31.18 -16.80
C THR A 174 14.52 29.73 -17.28
N ILE A 175 14.08 28.74 -16.46
CA ILE A 175 14.14 27.32 -16.84
C ILE A 175 13.28 27.07 -18.07
N PHE A 176 12.01 27.49 -18.07
CA PHE A 176 11.12 27.21 -19.19
C PHE A 176 11.51 27.97 -20.44
N ASP A 177 11.99 29.19 -20.33
CA ASP A 177 12.52 29.96 -21.48
C ASP A 177 13.72 29.22 -22.12
N SER A 178 14.58 28.61 -21.30
CA SER A 178 15.75 27.87 -21.80
C SER A 178 15.42 26.59 -22.54
N VAL A 179 14.26 26.00 -22.30
CA VAL A 179 13.79 24.75 -22.93
C VAL A 179 12.69 24.97 -23.96
N GLY A 180 12.44 26.22 -24.37
CA GLY A 180 11.48 26.53 -25.40
C GLY A 180 10.03 26.72 -24.93
N GLY A 181 9.80 26.83 -23.64
CA GLY A 181 8.50 27.11 -23.02
C GLY A 181 7.81 25.91 -22.38
N LYS A 182 6.79 26.20 -21.57
CA LYS A 182 5.97 25.18 -20.91
C LYS A 182 5.17 24.33 -21.90
N ASP A 183 4.85 24.87 -23.04
CA ASP A 183 4.04 24.22 -24.10
C ASP A 183 4.79 23.03 -24.77
N GLN A 184 6.08 22.87 -24.48
CA GLN A 184 6.87 21.69 -24.90
C GLN A 184 6.50 20.42 -24.13
N PHE A 185 5.76 20.55 -23.02
CA PHE A 185 5.44 19.45 -22.12
C PHE A 185 3.93 19.19 -22.09
N ASP A 186 3.54 17.92 -22.03
CA ASP A 186 2.14 17.50 -21.89
C ASP A 186 1.57 17.88 -20.51
N ARG A 187 2.44 17.91 -19.51
CA ARG A 187 2.09 18.31 -18.15
C ARG A 187 3.26 19.00 -17.47
N VAL A 188 2.96 20.09 -16.77
CA VAL A 188 3.88 20.82 -15.91
C VAL A 188 3.24 20.96 -14.53
N ASP A 189 3.99 20.58 -13.48
CA ASP A 189 3.61 20.76 -12.08
C ASP A 189 4.71 21.57 -11.39
N ILE A 190 4.33 22.70 -10.77
CA ILE A 190 5.26 23.61 -10.11
C ILE A 190 4.74 23.85 -8.71
N GLN A 191 5.54 23.49 -7.72
CA GLN A 191 5.21 23.59 -6.31
C GLN A 191 6.28 24.37 -5.55
N LEU A 192 5.87 25.42 -4.85
CA LEU A 192 6.72 26.14 -3.92
C LEU A 192 6.36 25.74 -2.49
N HIS A 193 7.24 24.97 -1.88
CA HIS A 193 7.10 24.54 -0.48
C HIS A 193 7.79 25.57 0.42
N ARG A 194 6.98 26.41 1.07
CA ARG A 194 7.43 27.46 1.99
C ARG A 194 7.76 26.85 3.34
N THR A 195 9.04 26.83 3.70
CA THR A 195 9.54 26.41 5.02
C THR A 195 10.25 27.58 5.74
N ASP A 196 10.37 28.69 5.05
CA ASP A 196 10.98 29.92 5.55
C ASP A 196 10.09 30.61 6.61
N LYS A 197 10.74 31.26 7.57
CA LYS A 197 10.09 32.11 8.55
C LYS A 197 9.86 33.50 7.99
N GLU A 198 8.84 34.19 8.50
CA GLU A 198 8.52 35.55 8.11
C GLU A 198 9.70 36.52 8.39
N ASN A 199 10.37 36.35 9.53
CA ASN A 199 11.56 37.11 9.92
C ASN A 199 12.70 36.14 10.25
N PRO A 200 13.42 35.63 9.24
CA PRO A 200 14.48 34.67 9.45
C PRO A 200 15.73 35.33 10.02
N GLU A 201 16.33 34.71 11.03
CA GLU A 201 17.58 35.15 11.66
C GLU A 201 18.82 34.42 11.10
N SER A 202 18.60 33.37 10.29
CA SER A 202 19.66 32.60 9.66
C SER A 202 19.21 32.06 8.28
N ASN A 203 20.16 31.62 7.46
CA ASN A 203 19.86 31.04 6.16
C ASN A 203 19.00 29.77 6.27
N GLU A 204 19.17 28.97 7.33
CA GLU A 204 18.36 27.78 7.57
C GLU A 204 16.90 28.13 7.84
N GLN A 205 16.64 29.28 8.45
CA GLN A 205 15.30 29.79 8.70
C GLN A 205 14.67 30.47 7.46
N ALA A 206 15.48 30.76 6.45
CA ALA A 206 15.11 31.45 5.20
C ALA A 206 15.10 30.49 4.01
N GLN A 207 14.78 29.19 4.21
CA GLN A 207 14.80 28.18 3.16
C GLN A 207 13.40 27.86 2.67
N ALA A 208 13.27 27.66 1.35
CA ALA A 208 12.10 27.10 0.70
C ALA A 208 12.52 26.17 -0.43
N PHE A 209 11.65 25.25 -0.83
CA PHE A 209 11.92 24.32 -1.92
C PHE A 209 11.00 24.58 -3.09
N LEU A 210 11.60 24.83 -4.25
CA LEU A 210 10.89 24.92 -5.53
C LEU A 210 11.02 23.58 -6.26
N ARG A 211 9.91 22.88 -6.41
CA ARG A 211 9.84 21.63 -7.16
C ARG A 211 9.18 21.88 -8.51
N ILE A 212 9.81 21.39 -9.56
CA ILE A 212 9.29 21.44 -10.94
C ILE A 212 9.31 20.02 -11.48
N ASP A 213 8.14 19.49 -11.82
CA ASP A 213 7.96 18.21 -12.50
C ASP A 213 7.36 18.44 -13.88
N VAL A 214 7.86 17.73 -14.89
CA VAL A 214 7.37 17.78 -16.26
C VAL A 214 7.12 16.40 -16.82
N MET A 215 6.17 16.26 -17.73
CA MET A 215 5.90 15.03 -18.49
C MET A 215 5.83 15.34 -19.97
N SER A 216 6.37 14.44 -20.79
CA SER A 216 6.33 14.52 -22.25
C SER A 216 6.28 13.12 -22.87
N GLN A 217 5.70 12.99 -24.06
CA GLN A 217 5.79 11.77 -24.87
C GLN A 217 7.17 11.64 -25.52
N ASN A 218 7.94 12.69 -25.63
CA ASN A 218 9.30 12.69 -26.16
C ASN A 218 10.32 12.58 -25.00
N PRO A 219 11.34 11.70 -25.13
CA PRO A 219 12.39 11.55 -24.11
C PRO A 219 13.40 12.72 -24.09
N ASP A 220 13.52 13.51 -25.19
CA ASP A 220 14.51 14.56 -25.40
C ASP A 220 14.01 15.94 -24.98
#